data_a2d0c26db1deeec53d74222cbed9c40c
#
_entry.id   a2d0c26db1deeec53d74222cbed9c40c
#
_cell.length_a   1.000
_cell.length_b   1.000
_cell.length_c   1.000
_cell.angle_alpha   90.00
_cell.angle_beta   90.00
_cell.angle_gamma   90.00
#
_symmetry.space_group_name_H-M   'P 1'
#
loop_
_entity.id
_entity.type
_entity.pdbx_description
1 polymer ?
#
loop_
_entity_poly.entity_id
_entity_poly.type
_entity_poly.pdbx_seq_one_letter_code
_entity_poly.pdbx_strand_id
1 'polypeptide(L)'
;MEKIYKTQTERIDLLVKRGMTIEKSSKKILEKYSHYNLINAYKNPFLENRGNYPAGANTNEDYYILGTTPEHFEALYQFDRKLRLIFLEEILIIEEKLKHAIIQSFYDVHTNYGQNKIVSETLHKENEYLRRIYYNRETFSVEEIEEKVVIDIQ
;
A
#
# COMPACT_ATOMS: atom_id res chain seq x y z
N MET A 1 20.49 -20.61 -4.45
CA MET A 1 19.60 -21.67 -3.92
C MET A 1 18.39 -21.73 -4.81
N GLU A 2 18.22 -22.83 -5.52
CA GLU A 2 17.11 -23.03 -6.45
C GLU A 2 15.80 -23.20 -5.66
N LYS A 3 14.78 -22.41 -5.96
CA LYS A 3 13.47 -22.51 -5.30
C LYS A 3 12.70 -23.67 -5.93
N ILE A 4 12.66 -24.82 -5.26
CA ILE A 4 11.89 -25.98 -5.69
C ILE A 4 10.40 -25.70 -5.48
N TYR A 5 9.60 -25.89 -6.53
CA TYR A 5 8.13 -25.81 -6.43
C TYR A 5 7.62 -26.91 -5.49
N LYS A 6 6.70 -26.54 -4.56
CA LYS A 6 6.01 -27.46 -3.68
C LYS A 6 4.53 -27.48 -4.00
N THR A 7 3.97 -28.68 -4.11
CA THR A 7 2.53 -28.89 -4.23
C THR A 7 1.80 -28.39 -3.00
N GLN A 8 0.49 -28.26 -3.07
CA GLN A 8 -0.32 -27.83 -1.94
C GLN A 8 -0.23 -28.80 -0.76
N THR A 9 -0.26 -30.12 -1.03
CA THR A 9 -0.12 -31.15 -0.01
C THR A 9 1.21 -31.02 0.70
N GLU A 10 2.33 -30.91 -0.03
CA GLU A 10 3.66 -30.73 0.56
C GLU A 10 3.80 -29.46 1.41
N ARG A 11 3.07 -28.39 1.03
CA ARG A 11 3.03 -27.17 1.84
C ARG A 11 2.26 -27.35 3.13
N ILE A 12 1.13 -28.07 3.10
CA ILE A 12 0.35 -28.42 4.29
C ILE A 12 1.19 -29.28 5.24
N ASP A 13 1.83 -30.33 4.72
CA ASP A 13 2.70 -31.20 5.52
C ASP A 13 3.85 -30.43 6.17
N LEU A 14 4.42 -29.47 5.45
CA LEU A 14 5.45 -28.60 5.98
C LEU A 14 4.93 -27.72 7.13
N LEU A 15 3.72 -27.16 7.03
CA LEU A 15 3.11 -26.37 8.08
C LEU A 15 2.86 -27.20 9.33
N VAL A 16 2.34 -28.41 9.17
CA VAL A 16 2.14 -29.38 10.26
C VAL A 16 3.48 -29.73 10.94
N LYS A 17 4.50 -30.05 10.13
CA LYS A 17 5.86 -30.34 10.64
C LYS A 17 6.43 -29.18 11.46
N ARG A 18 6.04 -27.94 11.14
CA ARG A 18 6.46 -26.72 11.82
C ARG A 18 5.57 -26.32 13.01
N GLY A 19 4.67 -27.21 13.44
CA GLY A 19 3.86 -27.02 14.65
C GLY A 19 2.50 -26.39 14.44
N MET A 20 2.08 -26.15 13.19
CA MET A 20 0.74 -25.62 12.89
C MET A 20 -0.32 -26.72 12.97
N THR A 21 -1.43 -26.43 13.62
CA THR A 21 -2.59 -27.34 13.67
C THR A 21 -3.45 -27.12 12.42
N ILE A 22 -3.67 -28.17 11.63
CA ILE A 22 -4.45 -28.13 10.39
C ILE A 22 -5.68 -29.00 10.53
N GLU A 23 -6.84 -28.39 10.58
CA GLU A 23 -8.14 -29.07 10.59
C GLU A 23 -8.73 -29.18 9.19
N LYS A 24 -9.88 -29.85 9.07
CA LYS A 24 -10.57 -30.00 7.79
C LYS A 24 -11.07 -28.65 7.24
N SER A 25 -11.46 -27.72 8.11
CA SER A 25 -11.83 -26.33 7.78
C SER A 25 -10.63 -25.54 7.26
N SER A 26 -9.48 -25.71 7.89
CA SER A 26 -8.24 -25.01 7.57
C SER A 26 -7.75 -25.29 6.14
N LYS A 27 -8.01 -26.49 5.60
CA LYS A 27 -7.65 -26.84 4.22
C LYS A 27 -8.33 -25.92 3.22
N LYS A 28 -9.62 -25.60 3.43
CA LYS A 28 -10.37 -24.69 2.56
C LYS A 28 -9.77 -23.27 2.55
N ILE A 29 -9.26 -22.81 3.69
CA ILE A 29 -8.59 -21.51 3.78
C ILE A 29 -7.30 -21.52 2.95
N LEU A 30 -6.49 -22.58 3.10
CA LEU A 30 -5.25 -22.76 2.35
C LEU A 30 -5.46 -22.97 0.84
N GLU A 31 -6.64 -23.43 0.42
CA GLU A 31 -7.05 -23.50 -0.98
C GLU A 31 -7.49 -22.15 -1.52
N LYS A 32 -8.18 -21.37 -0.70
CA LYS A 32 -8.74 -20.06 -1.08
C LYS A 32 -7.66 -18.98 -1.25
N TYR A 33 -6.62 -19.02 -0.43
CA TYR A 33 -5.58 -17.99 -0.42
C TYR A 33 -4.22 -18.54 -0.89
N SER A 34 -3.46 -17.70 -1.56
CA SER A 34 -2.05 -18.02 -1.84
C SER A 34 -1.28 -18.19 -0.53
N HIS A 35 -0.50 -19.27 -0.43
CA HIS A 35 0.37 -19.52 0.72
C HIS A 35 1.30 -18.32 1.01
N TYR A 36 1.81 -17.67 -0.03
CA TYR A 36 2.68 -16.52 0.12
C TYR A 36 1.93 -15.32 0.73
N ASN A 37 0.72 -15.04 0.23
CA ASN A 37 -0.06 -13.87 0.66
C ASN A 37 -0.70 -14.06 2.04
N LEU A 38 -1.01 -15.28 2.43
CA LEU A 38 -1.63 -15.57 3.72
C LEU A 38 -0.57 -15.92 4.78
N ILE A 39 0.20 -16.96 4.56
CA ILE A 39 1.10 -17.48 5.59
C ILE A 39 2.37 -16.63 5.69
N ASN A 40 3.11 -16.46 4.59
CA ASN A 40 4.39 -15.76 4.65
C ASN A 40 4.25 -14.27 5.01
N ALA A 41 3.18 -13.61 4.57
CA ALA A 41 2.98 -12.20 4.85
C ALA A 41 2.62 -11.92 6.32
N TYR A 42 1.93 -12.87 6.99
CA TYR A 42 1.39 -12.65 8.33
C TYR A 42 1.98 -13.56 9.40
N LYS A 43 3.04 -14.32 9.11
CA LYS A 43 3.58 -15.33 10.03
C LYS A 43 4.19 -14.76 11.32
N ASN A 44 4.77 -13.57 11.29
CA ASN A 44 5.59 -13.05 12.39
C ASN A 44 4.93 -13.10 13.78
N PRO A 45 3.65 -12.73 13.97
CA PRO A 45 3.00 -12.81 15.29
C PRO A 45 2.79 -14.24 15.79
N PHE A 46 2.89 -15.23 14.92
CA PHE A 46 2.60 -16.65 15.21
C PHE A 46 3.85 -17.51 15.27
N LEU A 47 5.02 -16.92 15.12
CA LEU A 47 6.28 -17.66 15.20
C LEU A 47 6.71 -17.86 16.65
N GLU A 48 7.17 -19.08 16.94
CA GLU A 48 7.77 -19.43 18.22
C GLU A 48 9.14 -18.76 18.38
N ASN A 49 9.50 -18.42 19.59
CA ASN A 49 10.83 -17.96 19.92
C ASN A 49 11.86 -19.06 19.71
N ARG A 50 13.02 -18.73 19.15
CA ARG A 50 14.07 -19.71 18.85
C ARG A 50 14.52 -20.52 20.08
N GLY A 51 14.44 -19.95 21.28
CA GLY A 51 14.76 -20.62 22.53
C GLY A 51 13.79 -21.75 22.92
N ASN A 52 12.59 -21.75 22.33
CA ASN A 52 11.52 -22.71 22.61
C ASN A 52 11.35 -23.73 21.47
N TYR A 53 12.26 -23.73 20.50
CA TYR A 53 12.17 -24.70 19.40
C TYR A 53 12.28 -26.14 19.91
N PRO A 54 11.59 -27.09 19.26
CA PRO A 54 11.69 -28.50 19.62
C PRO A 54 13.14 -29.01 19.57
N ALA A 55 13.47 -29.96 20.42
CA ALA A 55 14.80 -30.57 20.43
C ALA A 55 15.14 -31.15 19.02
N GLY A 56 16.29 -30.80 18.48
CA GLY A 56 16.70 -31.20 17.13
C GLY A 56 16.06 -30.41 15.99
N ALA A 57 15.33 -29.33 16.29
CA ALA A 57 14.77 -28.46 15.28
C ALA A 57 15.85 -27.75 14.44
N ASN A 58 15.57 -27.56 13.15
CA ASN A 58 16.44 -26.78 12.29
C ASN A 58 16.24 -25.28 12.59
N THR A 59 17.26 -24.64 13.15
CA THR A 59 17.23 -23.21 13.53
C THR A 59 17.09 -22.24 12.34
N ASN A 60 17.25 -22.72 11.11
CA ASN A 60 17.02 -21.94 9.90
C ASN A 60 15.57 -22.03 9.39
N GLU A 61 14.73 -22.81 10.06
CA GLU A 61 13.31 -22.92 9.74
C GLU A 61 12.45 -22.15 10.75
N ASP A 62 11.28 -21.71 10.30
CA ASP A 62 10.28 -21.10 11.17
C ASP A 62 9.41 -22.18 11.83
N TYR A 63 9.18 -22.07 13.13
CA TYR A 63 8.24 -22.90 13.87
C TYR A 63 7.13 -22.02 14.43
N TYR A 64 5.93 -22.58 14.52
CA TYR A 64 4.74 -21.85 14.97
C TYR A 64 4.45 -22.12 16.45
N ILE A 65 3.91 -21.12 17.12
CA ILE A 65 3.41 -21.25 18.49
C ILE A 65 2.34 -22.34 18.53
N LEU A 66 2.39 -23.16 19.57
CA LEU A 66 1.43 -24.26 19.76
C LEU A 66 -0.03 -23.75 19.67
N GLY A 67 -0.85 -24.45 18.91
CA GLY A 67 -2.25 -24.08 18.67
C GLY A 67 -2.46 -23.05 17.55
N THR A 68 -1.40 -22.63 16.88
CA THR A 68 -1.54 -21.79 15.68
C THR A 68 -2.24 -22.56 14.56
N THR A 69 -3.26 -21.94 13.96
CA THR A 69 -4.05 -22.50 12.86
C THR A 69 -4.15 -21.52 11.69
N PRO A 70 -4.47 -21.98 10.47
CA PRO A 70 -4.71 -21.09 9.32
C PRO A 70 -5.83 -20.07 9.53
N GLU A 71 -6.79 -20.35 10.38
CA GLU A 71 -7.88 -19.44 10.76
C GLU A 71 -7.35 -18.15 11.42
N HIS A 72 -6.29 -18.26 12.22
CA HIS A 72 -5.64 -17.09 12.83
C HIS A 72 -5.06 -16.16 11.76
N PHE A 73 -4.45 -16.73 10.73
CA PHE A 73 -3.92 -15.96 9.60
C PHE A 73 -5.04 -15.34 8.76
N GLU A 74 -6.12 -16.07 8.51
CA GLU A 74 -7.27 -15.52 7.80
C GLU A 74 -7.89 -14.36 8.57
N ALA A 75 -8.04 -14.48 9.89
CA ALA A 75 -8.57 -13.41 10.73
C ALA A 75 -7.70 -12.14 10.64
N LEU A 76 -6.37 -12.28 10.74
CA LEU A 76 -5.44 -11.17 10.62
C LEU A 76 -5.45 -10.55 9.20
N TYR A 77 -5.50 -11.38 8.17
CA TYR A 77 -5.64 -10.94 6.78
C TYR A 77 -6.93 -10.14 6.56
N GLN A 78 -8.06 -10.61 7.09
CA GLN A 78 -9.35 -9.91 6.98
C GLN A 78 -9.35 -8.60 7.77
N PHE A 79 -8.72 -8.56 8.94
CA PHE A 79 -8.53 -7.34 9.71
C PHE A 79 -7.73 -6.30 8.91
N ASP A 80 -6.56 -6.68 8.40
CA ASP A 80 -5.71 -5.82 7.59
C ASP A 80 -6.42 -5.33 6.31
N ARG A 81 -7.20 -6.21 5.66
CA ARG A 81 -8.02 -5.82 4.50
C ARG A 81 -9.05 -4.76 4.86
N LYS A 82 -9.77 -4.92 5.97
CA LYS A 82 -10.75 -3.93 6.44
C LYS A 82 -10.08 -2.59 6.77
N LEU A 83 -8.95 -2.65 7.46
CA LEU A 83 -8.18 -1.47 7.81
C LEU A 83 -7.73 -0.70 6.56
N ARG A 84 -7.21 -1.40 5.56
CA ARG A 84 -6.84 -0.78 4.26
C ARG A 84 -8.01 -0.12 3.55
N LEU A 85 -9.21 -0.71 3.61
CA LEU A 85 -10.41 -0.10 3.00
C LEU A 85 -10.81 1.19 3.70
N ILE A 86 -10.72 1.26 5.04
CA ILE A 86 -10.98 2.48 5.80
C ILE A 86 -9.98 3.58 5.40
N PHE A 87 -8.68 3.26 5.37
CA PHE A 87 -7.66 4.22 4.93
C PHE A 87 -7.85 4.68 3.48
N LEU A 88 -8.23 3.76 2.59
CA LEU A 88 -8.47 4.10 1.19
C LEU A 88 -9.63 5.10 1.05
N GLU A 89 -10.71 4.92 1.80
CA GLU A 89 -11.85 5.84 1.81
C GLU A 89 -11.42 7.25 2.23
N GLU A 90 -10.66 7.36 3.32
CA GLU A 90 -10.14 8.66 3.79
C GLU A 90 -9.14 9.31 2.81
N ILE A 91 -8.30 8.51 2.18
CA ILE A 91 -7.34 8.99 1.16
C ILE A 91 -8.09 9.58 -0.04
N LEU A 92 -9.17 8.94 -0.50
CA LEU A 92 -9.97 9.45 -1.60
C LEU A 92 -10.65 10.79 -1.26
N ILE A 93 -11.11 10.95 -0.03
CA ILE A 93 -11.66 12.23 0.45
C ILE A 93 -10.60 13.33 0.46
N ILE A 94 -9.40 13.01 0.94
CA ILE A 94 -8.26 13.93 0.94
C ILE A 94 -7.87 14.31 -0.49
N GLU A 95 -7.82 13.34 -1.39
CA GLU A 95 -7.51 13.56 -2.81
C GLU A 95 -8.50 14.54 -3.46
N GLU A 96 -9.81 14.38 -3.22
CA GLU A 96 -10.81 15.31 -3.75
C GLU A 96 -10.67 16.72 -3.20
N LYS A 97 -10.46 16.84 -1.88
CA LYS A 97 -10.22 18.16 -1.25
C LYS A 97 -8.97 18.84 -1.80
N LEU A 98 -7.89 18.06 -2.00
CA LEU A 98 -6.65 18.58 -2.56
C LEU A 98 -6.83 19.05 -4.01
N LYS A 99 -7.50 18.27 -4.84
CA LYS A 99 -7.83 18.67 -6.21
C LYS A 99 -8.64 19.99 -6.25
N HIS A 100 -9.65 20.07 -5.37
CA HIS A 100 -10.45 21.29 -5.28
C HIS A 100 -9.61 22.49 -4.85
N ALA A 101 -8.76 22.35 -3.83
CA ALA A 101 -7.90 23.42 -3.36
C ALA A 101 -6.89 23.89 -4.43
N ILE A 102 -6.31 22.95 -5.18
CA ILE A 102 -5.39 23.29 -6.29
C ILE A 102 -6.13 24.08 -7.37
N ILE A 103 -7.31 23.62 -7.78
CA ILE A 103 -8.13 24.32 -8.80
C ILE A 103 -8.51 25.72 -8.29
N GLN A 104 -8.97 25.83 -7.05
CA GLN A 104 -9.35 27.11 -6.47
C GLN A 104 -8.16 28.07 -6.41
N SER A 105 -7.01 27.62 -5.91
CA SER A 105 -5.79 28.44 -5.87
C SER A 105 -5.36 28.90 -7.26
N PHE A 106 -5.49 28.03 -8.26
CA PHE A 106 -5.18 28.39 -9.63
C PHE A 106 -6.08 29.50 -10.16
N TYR A 107 -7.40 29.42 -9.91
CA TYR A 107 -8.33 30.47 -10.29
C TYR A 107 -8.10 31.76 -9.51
N ASP A 108 -7.81 31.68 -8.22
CA ASP A 108 -7.55 32.84 -7.37
C ASP A 108 -6.33 33.65 -7.86
N VAL A 109 -5.28 32.96 -8.31
CA VAL A 109 -4.09 33.59 -8.88
C VAL A 109 -4.35 34.23 -10.25
N HIS A 110 -5.18 33.57 -11.07
CA HIS A 110 -5.42 33.97 -12.45
C HIS A 110 -6.70 34.80 -12.67
N THR A 111 -7.40 35.20 -11.62
CA THR A 111 -8.54 36.12 -11.69
C THR A 111 -8.22 37.44 -11.02
N ASN A 112 -8.75 38.54 -11.57
CA ASN A 112 -8.69 39.84 -10.91
C ASN A 112 -9.60 39.82 -9.68
N TYR A 113 -8.97 39.94 -8.51
CA TYR A 113 -9.68 40.13 -7.26
C TYR A 113 -10.69 41.29 -7.38
N GLY A 114 -11.97 41.02 -7.18
CA GLY A 114 -13.04 42.00 -7.16
C GLY A 114 -13.85 42.15 -8.46
N GLN A 115 -13.46 41.54 -9.55
CA GLN A 115 -14.23 41.62 -10.80
C GLN A 115 -14.88 40.32 -11.22
N ASN A 116 -14.67 39.22 -10.53
CA ASN A 116 -15.17 37.86 -10.87
C ASN A 116 -14.95 37.48 -12.35
N LYS A 117 -13.95 38.11 -13.00
CA LYS A 117 -13.65 37.92 -14.40
C LYS A 117 -12.29 37.30 -14.55
N ILE A 118 -12.24 36.18 -15.24
CA ILE A 118 -10.97 35.58 -15.66
C ILE A 118 -10.24 36.61 -16.54
N VAL A 119 -9.08 37.09 -16.05
CA VAL A 119 -8.35 38.21 -16.65
C VAL A 119 -7.71 37.84 -17.97
N SER A 120 -7.48 36.59 -18.18
CA SER A 120 -6.72 36.11 -19.32
C SER A 120 -7.60 35.23 -20.21
N GLU A 121 -7.87 35.73 -21.44
CA GLU A 121 -8.36 34.85 -22.51
C GLU A 121 -7.43 33.66 -22.75
N THR A 122 -6.19 33.73 -22.25
CA THR A 122 -5.17 32.68 -22.33
C THR A 122 -5.45 31.53 -21.42
N LEU A 123 -6.22 31.66 -20.35
CA LEU A 123 -6.62 30.55 -19.47
C LEU A 123 -7.45 29.48 -20.20
N HIS A 124 -8.13 29.86 -21.26
CA HIS A 124 -8.90 28.95 -22.10
C HIS A 124 -8.09 28.41 -23.29
N LYS A 125 -6.84 28.82 -23.43
CA LYS A 125 -5.96 28.32 -24.50
C LYS A 125 -5.19 27.12 -23.95
N GLU A 126 -5.43 25.95 -24.51
CA GLU A 126 -4.78 24.69 -24.16
C GLU A 126 -3.25 24.82 -24.08
N ASN A 127 -2.64 25.61 -24.94
CA ASN A 127 -1.20 25.88 -24.98
C ASN A 127 -0.67 26.64 -23.76
N GLU A 128 -1.48 27.42 -23.06
CA GLU A 128 -1.10 28.14 -21.85
C GLU A 128 -1.26 27.21 -20.62
N TYR A 129 -2.30 26.41 -20.63
CA TYR A 129 -2.58 25.44 -19.57
C TYR A 129 -1.56 24.32 -19.52
N LEU A 130 -1.14 23.85 -20.69
CA LEU A 130 -0.19 22.76 -20.88
C LEU A 130 1.23 23.28 -21.16
N ARG A 131 1.57 24.48 -20.70
CA ARG A 131 2.94 24.95 -20.85
C ARG A 131 3.92 23.92 -20.29
N ARG A 132 4.82 23.49 -21.14
CA ARG A 132 5.85 22.50 -20.82
C ARG A 132 6.66 22.86 -19.56
N ILE A 133 6.79 24.15 -19.29
CA ILE A 133 7.45 24.72 -18.11
C ILE A 133 6.82 24.26 -16.77
N TYR A 134 5.50 23.99 -16.72
CA TYR A 134 4.83 23.54 -15.50
C TYR A 134 4.91 22.03 -15.28
N TYR A 135 5.23 21.25 -16.33
CA TYR A 135 5.16 19.79 -16.30
C TYR A 135 6.52 19.11 -16.58
N ASN A 136 7.51 19.85 -17.08
CA ASN A 136 8.80 19.29 -17.43
C ASN A 136 9.77 19.34 -16.24
N ARG A 137 9.78 18.31 -15.44
CA ARG A 137 10.66 18.17 -14.26
C ARG A 137 12.15 18.07 -14.63
N GLU A 138 12.48 17.79 -15.89
CA GLU A 138 13.89 17.62 -16.33
C GLU A 138 14.61 18.97 -16.56
N THR A 139 13.86 20.08 -16.61
CA THR A 139 14.41 21.41 -16.97
C THR A 139 14.51 22.39 -15.81
N PHE A 140 14.03 22.05 -14.62
CA PHE A 140 14.07 22.94 -13.45
C PHE A 140 14.61 22.22 -12.22
N SER A 141 15.57 22.88 -11.52
CA SER A 141 15.91 22.51 -10.15
C SER A 141 14.72 22.82 -9.22
N VAL A 142 14.67 22.19 -8.06
CA VAL A 142 13.64 22.47 -7.03
C VAL A 142 13.64 23.94 -6.66
N GLU A 143 14.82 24.56 -6.58
CA GLU A 143 15.01 26.00 -6.29
C GLU A 143 14.40 26.91 -7.35
N GLU A 144 14.55 26.58 -8.64
CA GLU A 144 13.95 27.36 -9.75
C GLU A 144 12.42 27.24 -9.76
N ILE A 145 11.86 26.12 -9.30
CA ILE A 145 10.42 25.95 -9.14
C ILE A 145 9.90 26.79 -7.97
N GLU A 146 10.62 26.81 -6.85
CA GLU A 146 10.28 27.59 -5.66
C GLU A 146 10.35 29.10 -5.92
N GLU A 147 11.40 29.61 -6.60
CA GLU A 147 11.50 31.02 -7.01
C GLU A 147 10.36 31.45 -7.92
N LYS A 148 9.96 30.59 -8.88
CA LYS A 148 8.89 30.91 -9.80
C LYS A 148 7.52 30.94 -9.15
N VAL A 149 7.25 30.03 -8.23
CA VAL A 149 6.01 30.03 -7.44
C VAL A 149 5.92 31.26 -6.54
N VAL A 150 7.03 31.73 -6.00
CA VAL A 150 7.08 32.96 -5.19
C VAL A 150 6.87 34.23 -6.03
N ILE A 151 7.35 34.29 -7.26
CA ILE A 151 7.18 35.45 -8.14
C ILE A 151 5.72 35.57 -8.63
N ASP A 152 5.02 34.44 -8.82
CA ASP A 152 3.60 34.45 -9.22
C ASP A 152 2.64 34.72 -8.05
N ILE A 153 3.14 34.81 -6.81
CA ILE A 153 2.36 35.09 -5.58
C ILE A 153 2.53 36.56 -5.10
N GLN A 154 3.44 37.33 -5.69
CA GLN A 154 3.62 38.75 -5.42
C GLN A 154 2.85 39.63 -6.43
#